data_8294cf3e894640b8f821df68f9e4aadb
#
_entry.id   8294cf3e894640b8f821df68f9e4aadb
#
_cell.length_a   1.000
_cell.length_b   1.000
_cell.length_c   1.000
_cell.angle_alpha   90.00
_cell.angle_beta   90.00
_cell.angle_gamma   90.00
#
_symmetry.space_group_name_H-M   'P 1'
#
loop_
_entity.id
_entity.type
_entity.pdbx_description
1 polymer ?
#
loop_
_entity_poly.entity_id
_entity_poly.type
_entity_poly.pdbx_seq_one_letter_code
_entity_poly.pdbx_strand_id
1 'polypeptide(L)'
;MSILVVTEHDNTSLRPVTLSVVAAAVEIGGEIDLLVAGNACQSVADEASNIPGVARVRLADNPAYENTLAENVALLIAELAEDYDHVLAAHTTTGKNFLPRAAAMLDVQMISDIIAVDSADTFKRPIYAGNAIATVPVSYTHLTLPTNREV
;
A
#
# COMPACT_ATOMS: atom_id res chain seq x y z
N MET A 1 -3.13 -16.29 -2.19
CA MET A 1 -3.24 -14.85 -2.51
C MET A 1 -2.20 -14.11 -1.69
N SER A 2 -1.48 -13.19 -2.31
CA SER A 2 -0.38 -12.45 -1.70
C SER A 2 -0.61 -10.94 -1.84
N ILE A 3 -0.31 -10.22 -0.78
CA ILE A 3 -0.56 -8.78 -0.67
C ILE A 3 0.72 -8.08 -0.26
N LEU A 4 1.12 -7.07 -1.00
CA LEU A 4 2.20 -6.17 -0.63
C LEU A 4 1.62 -4.87 -0.09
N VAL A 5 1.99 -4.52 1.14
CA VAL A 5 1.66 -3.22 1.74
C VAL A 5 2.93 -2.36 1.74
N VAL A 6 2.86 -1.22 1.07
CA VAL A 6 3.94 -0.23 1.11
C VAL A 6 3.81 0.60 2.37
N THR A 7 4.79 0.51 3.27
CA THR A 7 4.76 1.24 4.53
C THR A 7 5.07 2.72 4.34
N GLU A 8 4.55 3.55 5.23
CA GLU A 8 4.90 4.96 5.33
C GLU A 8 5.69 5.20 6.63
N HIS A 9 6.81 5.89 6.54
CA HIS A 9 7.73 6.11 7.65
C HIS A 9 8.61 7.36 7.41
N ASP A 10 9.41 7.71 8.40
CA ASP A 10 10.39 8.81 8.34
C ASP A 10 11.85 8.32 8.39
N ASN A 11 12.13 7.09 7.99
CA ASN A 11 13.39 6.35 8.12
C ASN A 11 13.75 5.93 9.55
N THR A 12 13.06 6.43 10.56
CA THR A 12 13.33 6.14 11.98
C THR A 12 12.18 5.36 12.61
N SER A 13 10.94 5.77 12.35
CA SER A 13 9.73 5.17 12.91
C SER A 13 8.64 5.01 11.85
N LEU A 14 7.82 3.98 12.07
CA LEU A 14 6.67 3.69 11.22
C LEU A 14 5.55 4.70 11.50
N ARG A 15 4.90 5.20 10.44
CA ARG A 15 3.73 6.05 10.61
C ARG A 15 2.50 5.21 10.93
N PRO A 16 1.65 5.65 11.87
CA PRO A 16 0.47 4.89 12.29
C PRO A 16 -0.52 4.57 11.17
N VAL A 17 -0.57 5.37 10.10
CA VAL A 17 -1.43 5.13 8.95
C VAL A 17 -1.20 3.76 8.30
N THR A 18 0.00 3.21 8.41
CA THR A 18 0.32 1.86 7.92
C THR A 18 -0.57 0.80 8.56
N LEU A 19 -0.96 0.96 9.82
CA LEU A 19 -1.86 0.03 10.52
C LEU A 19 -3.24 -0.05 9.85
N SER A 20 -3.75 1.07 9.37
CA SER A 20 -5.03 1.11 8.64
C SER A 20 -4.93 0.37 7.30
N VAL A 21 -3.78 0.48 6.62
CA VAL A 21 -3.54 -0.25 5.37
C VAL A 21 -3.42 -1.76 5.63
N VAL A 22 -2.74 -2.16 6.68
CA VAL A 22 -2.64 -3.57 7.09
C VAL A 22 -4.02 -4.13 7.45
N ALA A 23 -4.87 -3.35 8.14
CA ALA A 23 -6.23 -3.76 8.45
C ALA A 23 -7.05 -4.04 7.17
N ALA A 24 -6.94 -3.19 6.16
CA ALA A 24 -7.58 -3.43 4.87
C ALA A 24 -7.03 -4.69 4.18
N ALA A 25 -5.73 -4.93 4.26
CA ALA A 25 -5.10 -6.13 3.72
C ALA A 25 -5.61 -7.41 4.42
N VAL A 26 -5.81 -7.37 5.74
CA VAL A 26 -6.38 -8.48 6.49
C VAL A 26 -7.81 -8.79 6.02
N GLU A 27 -8.62 -7.76 5.74
CA GLU A 27 -9.98 -7.95 5.22
C GLU A 27 -10.00 -8.55 3.81
N ILE A 28 -9.03 -8.19 2.96
CA ILE A 28 -8.88 -8.81 1.64
C ILE A 28 -8.58 -10.30 1.79
N GLY A 29 -7.77 -10.67 2.76
CA GLY A 29 -7.37 -12.04 3.03
C GLY A 29 -6.19 -12.50 2.17
N GLY A 30 -5.27 -13.21 2.78
CA GLY A 30 -4.06 -13.71 2.13
C GLY A 30 -2.80 -13.45 2.95
N GLU A 31 -1.67 -13.77 2.39
CA GLU A 31 -0.36 -13.54 3.01
C GLU A 31 0.05 -12.09 2.80
N ILE A 32 0.40 -11.40 3.88
CA ILE A 32 0.72 -9.97 3.87
C ILE A 32 2.22 -9.77 4.07
N ASP A 33 2.85 -9.17 3.09
CA ASP A 33 4.23 -8.68 3.18
C ASP A 33 4.24 -7.16 3.27
N LEU A 34 5.13 -6.61 4.10
CA LEU A 34 5.35 -5.17 4.18
C LEU A 34 6.61 -4.78 3.43
N LEU A 35 6.55 -3.72 2.64
CA LEU A 35 7.72 -3.10 2.02
C LEU A 35 8.16 -1.90 2.84
N VAL A 36 9.39 -1.93 3.31
CA VAL A 36 10.07 -0.78 3.92
C VAL A 36 11.17 -0.33 2.97
N ALA A 37 10.96 0.79 2.30
CA ALA A 37 11.95 1.41 1.41
C ALA A 37 12.40 2.74 1.99
N GLY A 38 13.67 2.88 2.27
CA GLY A 38 14.23 4.07 2.91
C GLY A 38 15.75 4.02 2.98
N ASN A 39 16.32 4.88 3.80
CA ASN A 39 17.75 4.92 4.06
C ASN A 39 18.01 4.82 5.56
N ALA A 40 18.90 3.91 5.97
CA ALA A 40 19.16 3.62 7.37
C ALA A 40 17.87 3.35 8.16
N CYS A 41 16.98 2.54 7.58
CA CYS A 41 15.62 2.31 8.07
C CYS A 41 15.40 0.92 8.70
N GLN A 42 16.46 0.28 9.20
CA GLN A 42 16.35 -1.02 9.88
C GLN A 42 15.38 -0.97 11.07
N SER A 43 15.36 0.13 11.84
CA SER A 43 14.44 0.31 12.95
C SER A 43 12.97 0.28 12.52
N VAL A 44 12.66 0.81 11.35
CA VAL A 44 11.32 0.75 10.76
C VAL A 44 10.94 -0.69 10.40
N ALA A 45 11.87 -1.43 9.82
CA ALA A 45 11.65 -2.85 9.50
C ALA A 45 11.42 -3.69 10.77
N ASP A 46 12.18 -3.43 11.84
CA ASP A 46 12.00 -4.11 13.12
C ASP A 46 10.62 -3.80 13.73
N GLU A 47 10.20 -2.55 13.68
CA GLU A 47 8.86 -2.13 14.12
C GLU A 47 7.76 -2.78 13.28
N ALA A 48 7.91 -2.77 11.95
CA ALA A 48 6.98 -3.38 11.02
C ALA A 48 6.82 -4.89 11.24
N SER A 49 7.89 -5.58 11.60
CA SER A 49 7.86 -7.03 11.86
C SER A 49 7.01 -7.44 13.06
N ASN A 50 6.73 -6.50 13.95
CA ASN A 50 5.90 -6.74 15.15
C ASN A 50 4.39 -6.51 14.89
N ILE A 51 3.99 -6.09 13.70
CA ILE A 51 2.57 -5.87 13.38
C ILE A 51 1.87 -7.22 13.24
N PRO A 52 0.78 -7.48 13.98
CA PRO A 52 0.03 -8.72 13.86
C PRO A 52 -0.52 -8.91 12.44
N GLY A 53 -0.45 -10.13 11.93
CA GLY A 53 -0.96 -10.49 10.61
C GLY A 53 0.05 -10.32 9.47
N VAL A 54 1.22 -9.78 9.73
CA VAL A 54 2.30 -9.63 8.75
C VAL A 54 3.12 -10.93 8.69
N ALA A 55 3.29 -11.46 7.50
CA ALA A 55 4.08 -12.66 7.26
C ALA A 55 5.57 -12.34 7.13
N ARG A 56 5.91 -11.30 6.35
CA ARG A 56 7.30 -10.92 6.07
C ARG A 56 7.44 -9.41 5.95
N VAL A 57 8.65 -8.93 6.20
CA VAL A 57 9.06 -7.54 5.90
C VAL A 57 10.15 -7.59 4.83
N ARG A 58 9.93 -6.89 3.73
CA ARG A 58 10.92 -6.69 2.68
C ARG A 58 11.57 -5.33 2.87
N LEU A 59 12.86 -5.34 3.16
CA LEU A 59 13.65 -4.13 3.42
C LEU A 59 14.46 -3.74 2.18
N ALA A 60 14.22 -2.54 1.67
CA ALA A 60 15.04 -1.90 0.64
C ALA A 60 15.74 -0.68 1.26
N ASP A 61 16.89 -0.92 1.85
CA ASP A 61 17.69 0.12 2.52
C ASP A 61 18.77 0.65 1.56
N ASN A 62 18.52 1.84 1.02
CA ASN A 62 19.42 2.48 0.06
C ASN A 62 19.23 3.99 0.09
N PRO A 63 20.30 4.80 -0.04
CA PRO A 63 20.18 6.26 -0.09
C PRO A 63 19.23 6.79 -1.16
N ALA A 64 18.99 6.05 -2.25
CA ALA A 64 18.04 6.42 -3.29
C ALA A 64 16.59 6.53 -2.78
N TYR A 65 16.26 5.88 -1.67
CA TYR A 65 14.92 5.88 -1.08
C TYR A 65 14.77 6.82 0.12
N GLU A 66 15.80 7.57 0.48
CA GLU A 66 15.81 8.42 1.67
C GLU A 66 14.64 9.41 1.71
N ASN A 67 14.33 10.03 0.57
CA ASN A 67 13.31 11.07 0.46
C ASN A 67 11.99 10.57 -0.17
N THR A 68 11.83 9.28 -0.33
CA THR A 68 10.64 8.65 -0.92
C THR A 68 10.28 9.27 -2.28
N LEU A 69 11.27 9.47 -3.13
CA LEU A 69 11.03 10.01 -4.47
C LEU A 69 10.20 9.02 -5.29
N ALA A 70 9.10 9.52 -5.85
CA ALA A 70 8.15 8.69 -6.60
C ALA A 70 8.82 7.95 -7.76
N GLU A 71 9.79 8.57 -8.42
CA GLU A 71 10.55 7.98 -9.52
C GLU A 71 11.26 6.70 -9.11
N ASN A 72 11.83 6.67 -7.92
CA ASN A 72 12.60 5.52 -7.42
C ASN A 72 11.67 4.47 -6.78
N VAL A 73 10.73 4.92 -5.94
CA VAL A 73 9.83 4.03 -5.22
C VAL A 73 8.86 3.32 -6.17
N ALA A 74 8.33 4.02 -7.18
CA ALA A 74 7.43 3.42 -8.16
C ALA A 74 8.10 2.32 -8.99
N LEU A 75 9.37 2.49 -9.36
CA LEU A 75 10.15 1.45 -10.04
C LEU A 75 10.29 0.20 -9.18
N LEU A 76 10.63 0.39 -7.90
CA LEU A 76 10.75 -0.72 -6.95
C LEU A 76 9.42 -1.46 -6.79
N ILE A 77 8.32 -0.72 -6.63
CA ILE A 77 6.99 -1.32 -6.49
C ILE A 77 6.60 -2.08 -7.76
N ALA A 78 6.82 -1.51 -8.94
CA ALA A 78 6.51 -2.16 -10.20
C ALA A 78 7.28 -3.48 -10.37
N GLU A 79 8.54 -3.52 -9.97
CA GLU A 79 9.36 -4.73 -10.01
C GLU A 79 8.83 -5.81 -9.03
N LEU A 80 8.51 -5.41 -7.79
CA LEU A 80 8.02 -6.34 -6.77
C LEU A 80 6.59 -6.81 -7.04
N ALA A 81 5.76 -5.99 -7.66
CA ALA A 81 4.33 -6.27 -7.85
C ALA A 81 4.06 -7.53 -8.69
N GLU A 82 5.02 -7.98 -9.48
CA GLU A 82 4.90 -9.23 -10.25
C GLU A 82 4.68 -10.47 -9.35
N ASP A 83 5.14 -10.39 -8.10
CA ASP A 83 5.02 -11.48 -7.12
C ASP A 83 3.74 -11.38 -6.28
N TYR A 84 2.91 -10.35 -6.47
CA TYR A 84 1.75 -10.07 -5.63
C TYR A 84 0.46 -9.91 -6.42
N ASP A 85 -0.64 -10.33 -5.81
CA ASP A 85 -2.00 -10.13 -6.37
C ASP A 85 -2.53 -8.74 -6.07
N HIS A 86 -2.14 -8.15 -4.94
CA HIS A 86 -2.55 -6.81 -4.52
C HIS A 86 -1.36 -6.00 -4.02
N VAL A 87 -1.37 -4.71 -4.30
CA VAL A 87 -0.43 -3.74 -3.71
C VAL A 87 -1.24 -2.61 -3.09
N LEU A 88 -1.03 -2.36 -1.81
CA LEU A 88 -1.74 -1.36 -1.03
C LEU A 88 -0.77 -0.31 -0.49
N ALA A 89 -1.21 0.93 -0.47
CA ALA A 89 -0.50 2.03 0.20
C ALA A 89 -1.51 2.99 0.83
N ALA A 90 -1.07 3.77 1.83
CA ALA A 90 -1.93 4.75 2.47
C ALA A 90 -2.36 5.86 1.50
N HIS A 91 -3.60 6.32 1.63
CA HIS A 91 -4.14 7.43 0.84
C HIS A 91 -3.67 8.78 1.40
N THR A 92 -2.36 8.97 1.40
CA THR A 92 -1.65 10.18 1.80
C THR A 92 -1.08 10.89 0.57
N THR A 93 -0.56 12.10 0.75
CA THR A 93 0.15 12.79 -0.34
C THR A 93 1.31 11.96 -0.88
N THR A 94 2.02 11.24 -0.01
CA THR A 94 3.12 10.35 -0.40
C THR A 94 2.61 9.16 -1.23
N GLY A 95 1.61 8.43 -0.73
CA GLY A 95 1.03 7.30 -1.45
C GLY A 95 0.41 7.70 -2.78
N LYS A 96 -0.28 8.85 -2.81
CA LYS A 96 -0.85 9.42 -4.05
C LYS A 96 0.20 9.86 -5.06
N ASN A 97 1.45 10.04 -4.63
CA ASN A 97 2.54 10.42 -5.51
C ASN A 97 3.16 9.22 -6.24
N PHE A 98 3.43 8.11 -5.55
CA PHE A 98 4.12 6.97 -6.16
C PHE A 98 3.19 5.88 -6.71
N LEU A 99 2.04 5.62 -6.09
CA LEU A 99 1.22 4.48 -6.48
C LEU A 99 0.56 4.61 -7.86
N PRO A 100 0.02 5.78 -8.27
CA PRO A 100 -0.49 5.95 -9.63
C PRO A 100 0.59 5.75 -10.69
N ARG A 101 1.82 6.15 -10.38
CA ARG A 101 2.97 5.97 -11.27
C ARG A 101 3.32 4.48 -11.43
N ALA A 102 3.33 3.74 -10.32
CA ALA A 102 3.52 2.28 -10.36
C ALA A 102 2.39 1.58 -11.15
N ALA A 103 1.14 1.99 -10.96
CA ALA A 103 0.00 1.47 -11.70
C ALA A 103 0.15 1.68 -13.21
N ALA A 104 0.58 2.87 -13.61
CA ALA A 104 0.82 3.18 -15.02
C ALA A 104 1.94 2.32 -15.62
N MET A 105 3.01 2.08 -14.86
CA MET A 105 4.12 1.21 -15.29
C MET A 105 3.69 -0.24 -15.49
N LEU A 106 2.73 -0.70 -14.68
CA LEU A 106 2.21 -2.06 -14.72
C LEU A 106 1.03 -2.23 -15.69
N ASP A 107 0.54 -1.13 -16.27
CA ASP A 107 -0.66 -1.08 -17.10
C ASP A 107 -1.90 -1.67 -16.37
N VAL A 108 -2.04 -1.33 -15.11
CA VAL A 108 -3.18 -1.72 -14.26
C VAL A 108 -3.91 -0.51 -13.72
N GLN A 109 -5.17 -0.71 -13.35
CA GLN A 109 -5.97 0.34 -12.73
C GLN A 109 -5.67 0.43 -11.24
N MET A 110 -5.70 1.65 -10.73
CA MET A 110 -5.62 1.93 -9.31
C MET A 110 -6.99 2.32 -8.77
N ILE A 111 -7.35 1.78 -7.61
CA ILE A 111 -8.53 2.22 -6.88
C ILE A 111 -8.08 3.10 -5.72
N SER A 112 -8.52 4.34 -5.72
CA SER A 112 -8.14 5.31 -4.69
C SER A 112 -9.23 5.49 -3.63
N ASP A 113 -8.81 5.85 -2.41
CA ASP A 113 -9.67 6.24 -1.29
C ASP A 113 -10.69 5.15 -0.91
N ILE A 114 -10.28 3.89 -0.88
CA ILE A 114 -11.18 2.81 -0.45
C ILE A 114 -11.50 2.96 1.05
N ILE A 115 -12.76 2.76 1.40
CA ILE A 115 -13.28 2.85 2.77
C ILE A 115 -13.78 1.53 3.31
N ALA A 116 -14.00 0.54 2.45
CA ALA A 116 -14.40 -0.80 2.84
C ALA A 116 -13.96 -1.83 1.80
N VAL A 117 -13.76 -3.04 2.29
CA VAL A 117 -13.44 -4.22 1.48
C VAL A 117 -14.65 -5.14 1.56
N ASP A 118 -15.33 -5.36 0.43
CA ASP A 118 -16.45 -6.31 0.35
C ASP A 118 -15.95 -7.73 0.06
N SER A 119 -14.93 -7.84 -0.78
CA SER A 119 -14.24 -9.08 -1.10
C SER A 119 -12.83 -8.79 -1.63
N ALA A 120 -12.08 -9.82 -1.98
CA ALA A 120 -10.73 -9.66 -2.52
C ALA A 120 -10.67 -8.83 -3.82
N ASP A 121 -11.77 -8.73 -4.54
CA ASP A 121 -11.86 -8.03 -5.82
C ASP A 121 -12.95 -6.93 -5.86
N THR A 122 -13.57 -6.61 -4.73
CA THR A 122 -14.66 -5.64 -4.69
C THR A 122 -14.49 -4.70 -3.50
N PHE A 123 -14.48 -3.40 -3.79
CA PHE A 123 -14.16 -2.34 -2.83
C PHE A 123 -15.21 -1.23 -2.87
N LYS A 124 -15.35 -0.51 -1.76
CA LYS A 124 -16.18 0.69 -1.67
C LYS A 124 -15.31 1.93 -1.56
N ARG A 125 -15.68 2.95 -2.30
CA ARG A 125 -15.03 4.25 -2.26
C ARG A 125 -16.05 5.39 -2.32
N PRO A 126 -15.78 6.53 -1.67
CA PRO A 126 -16.62 7.71 -1.81
C PRO A 126 -16.44 8.35 -3.20
N ILE A 127 -17.54 8.84 -3.75
CA ILE A 127 -17.58 9.64 -4.98
C ILE A 127 -18.39 10.91 -4.74
N TYR A 128 -18.37 11.85 -5.67
CA TYR A 128 -19.06 13.14 -5.53
C TYR A 128 -18.73 13.85 -4.21
N ALA A 129 -17.42 14.01 -3.93
CA ALA A 129 -16.94 14.63 -2.68
C ALA A 129 -17.48 13.98 -1.39
N GLY A 130 -17.75 12.69 -1.42
CA GLY A 130 -18.25 11.93 -0.27
C GLY A 130 -19.77 11.86 -0.15
N ASN A 131 -20.52 12.45 -1.10
CA ASN A 131 -21.99 12.42 -1.08
C ASN A 131 -22.59 11.08 -1.51
N ALA A 132 -21.80 10.24 -2.17
CA ALA A 132 -22.21 8.90 -2.59
C ALA A 132 -21.07 7.90 -2.39
N ILE A 133 -21.40 6.62 -2.28
CA ILE A 133 -20.43 5.53 -2.17
C ILE A 133 -20.61 4.62 -3.37
N ALA A 134 -19.52 4.40 -4.11
CA ALA A 134 -19.47 3.46 -5.21
C ALA A 134 -18.93 2.11 -4.76
N THR A 135 -19.54 1.04 -5.21
CA THR A 135 -19.01 -0.32 -5.11
C THR A 135 -18.30 -0.64 -6.42
N VAL A 136 -16.99 -0.90 -6.35
CA VAL A 136 -16.14 -1.07 -7.52
C VAL A 136 -15.61 -2.50 -7.56
N PRO A 137 -16.07 -3.34 -8.51
CA PRO A 137 -15.45 -4.62 -8.76
C PRO A 137 -14.21 -4.43 -9.65
N VAL A 138 -13.19 -5.26 -9.43
CA VAL A 138 -11.95 -5.25 -10.22
C VAL A 138 -11.60 -6.68 -10.62
N SER A 139 -11.07 -6.86 -11.81
CA SER A 139 -10.89 -8.18 -12.42
C SER A 139 -9.44 -8.65 -12.54
N TYR A 140 -8.47 -7.86 -12.09
CA TYR A 140 -7.03 -8.15 -12.22
C TYR A 140 -6.25 -7.72 -10.99
N THR A 141 -4.92 -7.94 -11.00
CA THR A 141 -3.98 -7.40 -9.99
C THR A 141 -4.25 -5.91 -9.76
N HIS A 142 -4.39 -5.52 -8.48
CA HIS A 142 -4.87 -4.19 -8.15
C HIS A 142 -3.91 -3.43 -7.27
N LEU A 143 -3.83 -2.13 -7.55
CA LEU A 143 -3.21 -1.18 -6.65
C LEU A 143 -4.31 -0.39 -5.96
N THR A 144 -4.32 -0.40 -4.64
CA THR A 144 -5.35 0.28 -3.85
C THR A 144 -4.74 1.27 -2.86
N LEU A 145 -5.43 2.38 -2.70
CA LEU A 145 -5.12 3.38 -1.68
C LEU A 145 -6.26 3.41 -0.66
N PRO A 146 -6.19 2.62 0.41
CA PRO A 146 -7.18 2.71 1.47
C PRO A 146 -7.12 4.08 2.15
N THR A 147 -8.28 4.60 2.50
CA THR A 147 -8.38 5.88 3.18
C THR A 147 -7.82 5.83 4.59
N ASN A 148 -7.34 6.98 5.09
CA ASN A 148 -6.93 7.16 6.47
C ASN A 148 -8.11 7.38 7.42
N ARG A 149 -9.32 7.49 6.89
CA ARG A 149 -10.49 7.74 7.73
C ARG A 149 -10.74 6.51 8.60
N GLU A 150 -10.67 6.72 9.90
CA GLU A 150 -11.23 5.78 10.84
C GLU A 150 -12.73 5.62 10.56
N VAL A 151 -13.11 4.43 10.31
CA VAL A 151 -14.52 4.10 10.15
C VAL A 151 -15.14 3.92 11.54
#